data_fc611c08194755315a65331c2c87a8df
#
_entry.id   fc611c08194755315a65331c2c87a8df
#
_cell.length_a   1.000
_cell.length_b   1.000
_cell.length_c   1.000
_cell.angle_alpha   90.00
_cell.angle_beta   90.00
_cell.angle_gamma   90.00
#
_symmetry.space_group_name_H-M   'P 1'
#
loop_
_entity.id
_entity.type
_entity.pdbx_description
1 polymer ?
#
loop_
_entity_poly.entity_id
_entity_poly.type
_entity_poly.pdbx_seq_one_letter_code
_entity_poly.pdbx_strand_id
1 'polypeptide(L)'
;HALGEELASQIKAHMNAHNARFQFIREPGSGGQDSGGHRVLIAESTPGHEALYATTIGSVSDLLSLDVSHPETIPGVTALDFPVALICTHGKRDVCCALKGRPVAALLSQHASGSTDGADAPETTSARVWETSHTGGHRFAPAMIVLPWGFTYGRAGAQAARQIWDLAVDGQVELDMLRGRSAFSKPGQAAEVAVRSRFHLTGLADVVAVENTTESVFRVVCADGNAHSVEVVQTVSDLPARPATCGKGDKEVKVFRATLL
;
A
#
# COMPACT_ATOMS: atom_id res chain seq x y z
N HIS A 1 8.23 -22.54 1.89
CA HIS A 1 8.16 -21.23 2.56
C HIS A 1 9.56 -20.67 2.67
N ALA A 2 9.77 -19.39 2.34
CA ALA A 2 11.09 -18.76 2.48
C ALA A 2 11.50 -18.61 3.96
N LEU A 3 10.52 -18.64 4.86
CA LEU A 3 10.67 -18.69 6.31
C LEU A 3 10.10 -20.01 6.83
N GLY A 4 10.70 -20.62 7.84
CA GLY A 4 10.07 -21.72 8.59
C GLY A 4 8.71 -21.27 9.17
N GLU A 5 7.81 -22.22 9.39
CA GLU A 5 6.45 -21.90 9.87
C GLU A 5 6.47 -21.19 11.24
N GLU A 6 7.40 -21.57 12.10
CA GLU A 6 7.56 -21.00 13.44
C GLU A 6 7.95 -19.51 13.35
N LEU A 7 9.01 -19.16 12.63
CA LEU A 7 9.45 -17.77 12.48
C LEU A 7 8.37 -16.91 11.79
N ALA A 8 7.69 -17.44 10.79
CA ALA A 8 6.59 -16.74 10.13
C ALA A 8 5.43 -16.44 11.12
N SER A 9 5.14 -17.37 12.03
CA SER A 9 4.12 -17.17 13.07
C SER A 9 4.55 -16.13 14.10
N GLN A 10 5.81 -16.15 14.54
CA GLN A 10 6.37 -15.18 15.48
C GLN A 10 6.36 -13.76 14.87
N ILE A 11 6.82 -13.59 13.64
CA ILE A 11 6.78 -12.29 12.95
C ILE A 11 5.34 -11.79 12.82
N LYS A 12 4.41 -12.66 12.46
CA LYS A 12 2.99 -12.27 12.37
C LYS A 12 2.44 -11.82 13.71
N ALA A 13 2.76 -12.51 14.79
CA ALA A 13 2.31 -12.15 16.14
C ALA A 13 2.92 -10.80 16.56
N HIS A 14 4.21 -10.59 16.32
CA HIS A 14 4.91 -9.34 16.60
C HIS A 14 4.28 -8.17 15.83
N MET A 15 4.09 -8.30 14.51
CA MET A 15 3.45 -7.25 13.70
C MET A 15 2.01 -6.96 14.16
N ASN A 16 1.24 -7.98 14.51
CA ASN A 16 -0.12 -7.79 15.01
C ASN A 16 -0.15 -7.02 16.35
N ALA A 17 0.82 -7.26 17.23
CA ALA A 17 0.95 -6.54 18.51
C ALA A 17 1.19 -5.02 18.29
N HIS A 18 1.81 -4.66 17.19
CA HIS A 18 2.07 -3.27 16.78
C HIS A 18 1.04 -2.73 15.76
N ASN A 19 -0.08 -3.43 15.53
CA ASN A 19 -1.07 -3.11 14.50
C ASN A 19 -0.44 -2.90 13.10
N ALA A 20 0.65 -3.59 12.81
CA ALA A 20 1.42 -3.47 11.59
C ALA A 20 1.15 -4.62 10.61
N ARG A 21 1.42 -4.38 9.33
CA ARG A 21 1.35 -5.38 8.26
C ARG A 21 2.74 -5.69 7.74
N PHE A 22 3.10 -6.95 7.72
CA PHE A 22 4.34 -7.42 7.15
C PHE A 22 4.17 -7.77 5.66
N GLN A 23 5.12 -7.32 4.83
CA GLN A 23 5.21 -7.60 3.40
C GLN A 23 6.66 -7.92 3.04
N PHE A 24 6.88 -8.95 2.23
CA PHE A 24 8.17 -9.13 1.58
C PHE A 24 8.28 -8.17 0.41
N ILE A 25 9.43 -7.53 0.29
CA ILE A 25 9.75 -6.64 -0.82
C ILE A 25 11.03 -7.08 -1.51
N ARG A 26 11.20 -6.70 -2.79
CA ARG A 26 12.46 -6.81 -3.53
C ARG A 26 12.48 -5.76 -4.64
N GLU A 27 13.66 -5.36 -5.04
CA GLU A 27 13.83 -4.48 -6.19
C GLU A 27 13.39 -5.16 -7.48
N PRO A 28 12.76 -4.44 -8.43
CA PRO A 28 12.40 -4.98 -9.73
C PRO A 28 13.64 -5.48 -10.48
N GLY A 29 13.56 -6.71 -11.01
CA GLY A 29 14.67 -7.32 -11.74
C GLY A 29 15.78 -7.94 -10.89
N SER A 30 15.79 -7.71 -9.57
CA SER A 30 16.73 -8.40 -8.67
C SER A 30 16.36 -9.88 -8.56
N GLY A 31 17.36 -10.76 -8.59
CA GLY A 31 17.16 -12.20 -8.39
C GLY A 31 16.81 -12.59 -6.96
N GLY A 32 16.63 -11.61 -6.06
CA GLY A 32 16.39 -11.82 -4.63
C GLY A 32 17.67 -12.20 -3.87
N GLN A 33 18.83 -11.90 -4.39
CA GLN A 33 20.10 -12.07 -3.71
C GLN A 33 20.54 -10.71 -3.14
N ASP A 34 20.29 -10.51 -1.85
CA ASP A 34 20.89 -9.40 -1.11
C ASP A 34 22.26 -9.84 -0.57
N SER A 35 23.33 -9.25 -1.07
CA SER A 35 24.72 -9.54 -0.66
C SER A 35 25.13 -8.82 0.63
N GLY A 36 24.25 -8.08 1.29
CA GLY A 36 24.61 -7.21 2.42
C GLY A 36 23.56 -7.11 3.55
N GLY A 37 22.65 -8.09 3.68
CA GLY A 37 21.57 -8.04 4.66
C GLY A 37 20.20 -7.80 4.03
N HIS A 38 19.17 -7.70 4.87
CA HIS A 38 17.79 -7.51 4.42
C HIS A 38 17.35 -6.07 4.64
N ARG A 39 16.92 -5.40 3.57
CA ARG A 39 16.33 -4.07 3.68
C ARG A 39 14.95 -4.14 4.32
N VAL A 40 14.71 -3.25 5.28
CA VAL A 40 13.43 -3.05 5.94
C VAL A 40 12.94 -1.64 5.67
N LEU A 41 11.71 -1.51 5.19
CA LEU A 41 10.98 -0.25 5.11
C LEU A 41 9.88 -0.28 6.16
N ILE A 42 9.77 0.78 6.96
CA ILE A 42 8.73 0.95 7.97
C ILE A 42 7.95 2.21 7.61
N ALA A 43 6.66 2.05 7.34
CA ALA A 43 5.79 3.15 6.97
C ALA A 43 4.69 3.34 8.02
N GLU A 44 4.57 4.53 8.56
CA GLU A 44 3.40 5.02 9.27
C GLU A 44 2.48 5.68 8.24
N SER A 45 1.23 5.23 8.18
CA SER A 45 0.26 5.71 7.18
C SER A 45 -0.98 6.37 7.81
N THR A 46 -0.96 6.60 9.11
CA THR A 46 -2.04 7.33 9.81
C THR A 46 -2.04 8.79 9.34
N PRO A 47 -3.20 9.34 8.91
CA PRO A 47 -3.26 10.72 8.46
C PRO A 47 -2.71 11.71 9.49
N GLY A 48 -1.84 12.62 9.03
CA GLY A 48 -1.16 13.61 9.86
C GLY A 48 0.09 13.09 10.61
N HIS A 49 0.40 11.79 10.48
CA HIS A 49 1.58 11.15 11.07
C HIS A 49 2.38 10.35 10.04
N GLU A 50 2.12 10.60 8.76
CA GLU A 50 2.75 9.83 7.68
C GLU A 50 4.27 9.98 7.71
N ALA A 51 4.95 8.84 7.81
CA ALA A 51 6.40 8.78 7.82
C ALA A 51 6.90 7.50 7.16
N LEU A 52 8.08 7.54 6.58
CA LEU A 52 8.74 6.40 5.97
C LEU A 52 10.18 6.31 6.45
N TYR A 53 10.56 5.12 6.89
CA TYR A 53 11.90 4.84 7.40
C TYR A 53 12.50 3.64 6.69
N ALA A 54 13.83 3.64 6.57
CA ALA A 54 14.60 2.52 6.04
C ALA A 54 15.70 2.10 7.01
N THR A 55 15.91 0.81 7.15
CA THR A 55 17.06 0.22 7.85
C THR A 55 17.47 -1.08 7.17
N THR A 56 18.58 -1.67 7.59
CA THR A 56 19.06 -2.98 7.13
C THR A 56 19.29 -3.87 8.34
N ILE A 57 18.83 -5.12 8.24
CA ILE A 57 18.99 -6.16 9.27
C ILE A 57 19.83 -7.30 8.71
N GLY A 58 20.57 -7.98 9.58
CA GLY A 58 21.43 -9.11 9.19
C GLY A 58 20.64 -10.37 8.86
N SER A 59 19.54 -10.62 9.55
CA SER A 59 18.68 -11.77 9.35
C SER A 59 17.21 -11.40 9.52
N VAL A 60 16.31 -12.21 8.94
CA VAL A 60 14.86 -11.97 9.05
C VAL A 60 14.35 -12.12 10.49
N SER A 61 15.03 -12.89 11.34
CA SER A 61 14.68 -13.00 12.77
C SER A 61 14.89 -11.71 13.55
N ASP A 62 15.77 -10.80 13.06
CA ASP A 62 16.04 -9.53 13.72
C ASP A 62 14.81 -8.59 13.69
N LEU A 63 13.85 -8.86 12.81
CA LEU A 63 12.56 -8.16 12.80
C LEU A 63 11.81 -8.26 14.15
N LEU A 64 12.03 -9.33 14.90
CA LEU A 64 11.38 -9.54 16.20
C LEU A 64 11.91 -8.61 17.29
N SER A 65 13.06 -7.98 17.07
CA SER A 65 13.67 -7.01 18.00
C SER A 65 13.42 -5.55 17.64
N LEU A 66 12.81 -5.29 16.46
CA LEU A 66 12.53 -3.91 16.03
C LEU A 66 11.28 -3.37 16.71
N ASP A 67 11.39 -2.19 17.32
CA ASP A 67 10.21 -1.42 17.73
C ASP A 67 9.64 -0.67 16.52
N VAL A 68 8.73 -1.35 15.82
CA VAL A 68 8.08 -0.77 14.63
C VAL A 68 7.05 0.31 14.96
N SER A 69 6.72 0.50 16.25
CA SER A 69 5.85 1.61 16.70
C SER A 69 6.63 2.92 16.89
N HIS A 70 7.95 2.82 17.12
CA HIS A 70 8.85 3.97 17.26
C HIS A 70 10.07 3.77 16.35
N PRO A 71 9.87 3.78 15.02
CA PRO A 71 10.93 3.45 14.06
C PRO A 71 12.13 4.40 14.17
N GLU A 72 11.92 5.64 14.57
CA GLU A 72 12.97 6.65 14.79
C GLU A 72 13.97 6.26 15.88
N THR A 73 13.62 5.33 16.76
CA THR A 73 14.49 4.83 17.83
C THR A 73 15.40 3.67 17.39
N ILE A 74 15.14 3.09 16.22
CA ILE A 74 15.89 1.92 15.71
C ILE A 74 17.31 2.35 15.31
N PRO A 75 18.35 1.71 15.85
CA PRO A 75 19.73 2.04 15.48
C PRO A 75 19.98 1.90 13.99
N GLY A 76 20.60 2.91 13.38
CA GLY A 76 20.91 2.92 11.95
C GLY A 76 19.71 3.12 11.02
N VAL A 77 18.55 3.49 11.56
CA VAL A 77 17.40 3.89 10.75
C VAL A 77 17.63 5.24 10.08
N THR A 78 17.10 5.39 8.88
CA THR A 78 17.09 6.65 8.11
C THR A 78 15.66 6.99 7.74
N ALA A 79 15.23 8.21 8.03
CA ALA A 79 13.97 8.74 7.52
C ALA A 79 14.08 9.02 6.02
N LEU A 80 13.05 8.67 5.27
CA LEU A 80 12.97 8.90 3.82
C LEU A 80 11.97 10.04 3.56
N ASP A 81 12.38 11.02 2.80
CA ASP A 81 11.59 12.22 2.44
C ASP A 81 10.92 12.11 1.05
N PHE A 82 10.88 10.91 0.50
CA PHE A 82 10.32 10.62 -0.82
C PHE A 82 9.32 9.47 -0.78
N PRO A 83 8.35 9.41 -1.71
CA PRO A 83 7.42 8.31 -1.80
C PRO A 83 8.07 7.01 -2.28
N VAL A 84 7.48 5.89 -1.87
CA VAL A 84 7.83 4.56 -2.34
C VAL A 84 6.60 3.86 -2.89
N ALA A 85 6.71 3.27 -4.07
CA ALA A 85 5.68 2.45 -4.69
C ALA A 85 5.92 0.97 -4.44
N LEU A 86 4.91 0.27 -3.93
CA LEU A 86 4.89 -1.19 -3.79
C LEU A 86 3.95 -1.78 -4.85
N ILE A 87 4.47 -2.61 -5.75
CA ILE A 87 3.69 -3.29 -6.79
C ILE A 87 3.56 -4.78 -6.44
N CYS A 88 2.32 -5.27 -6.31
CA CYS A 88 2.08 -6.68 -6.01
C CYS A 88 2.48 -7.59 -7.19
N THR A 89 3.45 -8.49 -6.94
CA THR A 89 3.96 -9.45 -7.95
C THR A 89 3.94 -10.90 -7.46
N HIS A 90 3.15 -11.23 -6.43
CA HIS A 90 3.16 -12.54 -5.77
C HIS A 90 2.49 -13.64 -6.62
N GLY A 91 3.23 -14.18 -7.58
CA GLY A 91 2.75 -15.19 -8.51
C GLY A 91 2.43 -16.56 -7.89
N LYS A 92 3.09 -16.96 -6.79
CA LYS A 92 2.79 -18.21 -6.08
C LYS A 92 1.37 -18.26 -5.50
N ARG A 93 0.79 -17.10 -5.18
CA ARG A 93 -0.59 -17.01 -4.70
C ARG A 93 -1.55 -16.78 -5.85
N ASP A 94 -1.25 -15.80 -6.71
CA ASP A 94 -2.11 -15.40 -7.83
C ASP A 94 -1.24 -15.04 -9.05
N VAL A 95 -1.25 -15.89 -10.05
CA VAL A 95 -0.44 -15.74 -11.29
C VAL A 95 -0.66 -14.38 -11.95
N CYS A 96 -1.89 -13.86 -11.92
CA CYS A 96 -2.21 -12.55 -12.50
C CYS A 96 -1.45 -11.40 -11.82
N CYS A 97 -1.10 -11.51 -10.52
CA CYS A 97 -0.30 -10.50 -9.85
C CYS A 97 1.12 -10.45 -10.43
N ALA A 98 1.73 -11.59 -10.70
CA ALA A 98 3.07 -11.63 -11.32
C ALA A 98 3.03 -11.20 -12.79
N LEU A 99 2.11 -11.75 -13.59
CA LEU A 99 2.04 -11.48 -15.03
C LEU A 99 1.76 -10.00 -15.34
N LYS A 100 0.91 -9.36 -14.55
CA LYS A 100 0.53 -7.96 -14.74
C LYS A 100 1.40 -6.99 -13.94
N GLY A 101 1.85 -7.38 -12.74
CA GLY A 101 2.58 -6.50 -11.83
C GLY A 101 4.05 -6.32 -12.19
N ARG A 102 4.77 -7.39 -12.58
CA ARG A 102 6.20 -7.31 -12.89
C ARG A 102 6.52 -6.31 -14.02
N PRO A 103 5.82 -6.32 -15.17
CA PRO A 103 6.08 -5.33 -16.21
C PRO A 103 5.85 -3.90 -15.72
N VAL A 104 4.81 -3.69 -14.88
CA VAL A 104 4.53 -2.36 -14.30
C VAL A 104 5.64 -1.94 -13.34
N ALA A 105 6.09 -2.84 -12.45
CA ALA A 105 7.18 -2.55 -11.51
C ALA A 105 8.47 -2.16 -12.24
N ALA A 106 8.84 -2.89 -13.29
CA ALA A 106 10.03 -2.61 -14.08
C ALA A 106 9.96 -1.25 -14.80
N LEU A 107 8.83 -0.96 -15.45
CA LEU A 107 8.62 0.31 -16.17
C LEU A 107 8.56 1.50 -15.22
N LEU A 108 7.87 1.34 -14.07
CA LEU A 108 7.78 2.40 -13.08
C LEU A 108 9.12 2.67 -12.40
N SER A 109 9.93 1.62 -12.15
CA SER A 109 11.28 1.77 -11.58
C SER A 109 12.18 2.63 -12.48
N GLN A 110 12.13 2.40 -13.80
CA GLN A 110 12.86 3.23 -14.76
C GLN A 110 12.37 4.68 -14.78
N HIS A 111 11.05 4.89 -14.71
CA HIS A 111 10.44 6.23 -14.67
C HIS A 111 10.81 6.99 -13.40
N ALA A 112 10.67 6.36 -12.24
CA ALA A 112 10.96 6.98 -10.94
C ALA A 112 12.46 7.30 -10.74
N SER A 113 13.37 6.53 -11.35
CA SER A 113 14.81 6.79 -11.31
C SER A 113 15.23 8.00 -12.14
N GLY A 114 14.50 8.30 -13.22
CA GLY A 114 14.75 9.48 -14.07
C GLY A 114 14.29 10.82 -13.47
N SER A 115 13.50 10.78 -12.41
CA SER A 115 12.93 11.97 -11.75
C SER A 115 13.79 12.50 -10.59
N THR A 116 15.01 11.99 -10.39
CA THR A 116 15.85 12.34 -9.24
C THR A 116 17.05 13.19 -9.65
N ASP A 117 16.95 14.52 -9.49
CA ASP A 117 18.07 15.47 -9.54
C ASP A 117 18.83 15.57 -8.20
N GLY A 118 18.98 14.47 -7.47
CA GLY A 118 19.65 14.40 -6.18
C GLY A 118 20.81 13.39 -6.17
N ALA A 119 22.02 13.84 -6.50
CA ALA A 119 23.20 13.01 -6.64
C ALA A 119 23.84 12.51 -5.31
N ASP A 120 23.26 12.83 -4.15
CA ASP A 120 23.90 12.62 -2.83
C ASP A 120 23.21 11.59 -1.91
N ALA A 121 22.18 10.85 -2.39
CA ALA A 121 21.61 9.78 -1.57
C ALA A 121 22.52 8.53 -1.65
N PRO A 122 22.89 7.91 -0.51
CA PRO A 122 23.64 6.65 -0.56
C PRO A 122 22.88 5.61 -1.39
N GLU A 123 23.59 4.87 -2.26
CA GLU A 123 23.01 3.86 -3.18
C GLU A 123 22.02 2.89 -2.49
N THR A 124 22.19 2.69 -1.21
CA THR A 124 21.34 1.81 -0.38
C THR A 124 19.95 2.34 -0.08
N THR A 125 19.64 3.62 -0.36
CA THR A 125 18.33 4.26 -0.06
C THR A 125 17.60 4.74 -1.31
N SER A 126 18.12 4.52 -2.50
CA SER A 126 17.62 5.16 -3.74
C SER A 126 16.44 4.45 -4.41
N ALA A 127 16.17 3.18 -4.12
CA ALA A 127 15.08 2.46 -4.78
C ALA A 127 13.71 2.97 -4.32
N ARG A 128 12.95 3.56 -5.25
CA ARG A 128 11.63 4.14 -5.02
C ARG A 128 10.49 3.19 -5.40
N VAL A 129 10.78 2.11 -6.10
CA VAL A 129 9.78 1.12 -6.56
C VAL A 129 10.21 -0.27 -6.13
N TRP A 130 9.28 -1.01 -5.53
CA TRP A 130 9.51 -2.35 -5.03
C TRP A 130 8.43 -3.31 -5.51
N GLU A 131 8.83 -4.52 -5.88
CA GLU A 131 7.92 -5.64 -5.97
C GLU A 131 7.56 -6.11 -4.56
N THR A 132 6.27 -6.40 -4.31
CA THR A 132 5.84 -6.83 -2.98
C THR A 132 5.07 -8.14 -3.01
N SER A 133 5.03 -8.82 -1.86
CA SER A 133 4.18 -9.96 -1.62
C SER A 133 2.69 -9.58 -1.70
N HIS A 134 1.79 -10.54 -1.49
CA HIS A 134 0.35 -10.35 -1.76
C HIS A 134 -0.29 -9.25 -0.90
N THR A 135 -0.75 -8.18 -1.54
CA THR A 135 -1.43 -7.05 -0.90
C THR A 135 -2.94 -7.24 -0.76
N GLY A 136 -3.49 -8.32 -1.32
CA GLY A 136 -4.94 -8.58 -1.38
C GLY A 136 -5.58 -8.06 -2.67
N GLY A 137 -6.69 -8.69 -3.07
CA GLY A 137 -7.49 -8.25 -4.21
C GLY A 137 -6.86 -8.49 -5.58
N HIS A 138 -6.35 -9.70 -5.86
CA HIS A 138 -5.80 -10.09 -7.17
C HIS A 138 -6.70 -9.72 -8.37
N ARG A 139 -8.01 -9.62 -8.18
CA ARG A 139 -8.97 -9.15 -9.19
C ARG A 139 -8.71 -7.72 -9.66
N PHE A 140 -7.97 -6.98 -8.89
CA PHE A 140 -7.55 -5.62 -9.16
C PHE A 140 -6.08 -5.54 -9.61
N ALA A 141 -5.47 -6.67 -10.00
CA ALA A 141 -4.11 -6.67 -10.51
C ALA A 141 -4.01 -5.87 -11.83
N PRO A 142 -2.95 -5.05 -12.01
CA PRO A 142 -1.89 -4.77 -11.06
C PRO A 142 -2.38 -3.93 -9.87
N ALA A 143 -1.97 -4.33 -8.65
CA ALA A 143 -2.25 -3.57 -7.44
C ALA A 143 -0.98 -2.82 -7.01
N MET A 144 -1.15 -1.55 -6.65
CA MET A 144 -0.09 -0.65 -6.23
C MET A 144 -0.44 -0.03 -4.87
N ILE A 145 0.57 0.20 -4.04
CA ILE A 145 0.46 0.97 -2.80
C ILE A 145 1.51 2.08 -2.87
N VAL A 146 1.14 3.28 -2.49
CA VAL A 146 2.06 4.43 -2.38
C VAL A 146 2.26 4.78 -0.91
N LEU A 147 3.51 4.66 -0.45
CA LEU A 147 3.95 4.97 0.89
C LEU A 147 4.59 6.38 0.92
N PRO A 148 4.58 7.07 2.07
CA PRO A 148 4.07 6.64 3.38
C PRO A 148 2.55 6.65 3.53
N TRP A 149 1.81 7.36 2.70
CA TRP A 149 0.37 7.60 2.87
C TRP A 149 -0.50 6.34 2.84
N GLY A 150 0.01 5.22 2.32
CA GLY A 150 -0.73 3.96 2.25
C GLY A 150 -1.89 3.97 1.25
N PHE A 151 -1.92 4.89 0.27
CA PHE A 151 -2.92 4.88 -0.79
C PHE A 151 -2.79 3.63 -1.65
N THR A 152 -3.89 2.90 -1.77
CA THR A 152 -3.97 1.65 -2.52
C THR A 152 -4.72 1.85 -3.83
N TYR A 153 -4.17 1.30 -4.90
CA TYR A 153 -4.71 1.40 -6.25
C TYR A 153 -4.94 0.02 -6.85
N GLY A 154 -5.93 -0.07 -7.70
CA GLY A 154 -6.20 -1.29 -8.44
C GLY A 154 -6.23 -1.05 -9.93
N ARG A 155 -5.84 -2.07 -10.72
CA ARG A 155 -5.77 -1.99 -12.19
C ARG A 155 -4.79 -0.91 -12.69
N ALA A 156 -3.78 -0.61 -11.88
CA ALA A 156 -2.73 0.35 -12.18
C ALA A 156 -1.79 -0.22 -13.26
N GLY A 157 -2.23 -0.22 -14.53
CA GLY A 157 -1.37 -0.55 -15.68
C GLY A 157 -0.23 0.46 -15.82
N ALA A 158 0.69 0.23 -16.75
CA ALA A 158 1.94 1.01 -16.85
C ALA A 158 1.73 2.53 -16.93
N GLN A 159 0.79 2.99 -17.77
CA GLN A 159 0.48 4.43 -17.89
C GLN A 159 -0.15 4.97 -16.60
N ALA A 160 -1.12 4.27 -16.05
CA ALA A 160 -1.78 4.66 -14.81
C ALA A 160 -0.82 4.68 -13.63
N ALA A 161 0.09 3.69 -13.53
CA ALA A 161 1.09 3.66 -12.46
C ALA A 161 2.05 4.85 -12.51
N ARG A 162 2.44 5.30 -13.72
CA ARG A 162 3.21 6.54 -13.89
C ARG A 162 2.43 7.76 -13.44
N GLN A 163 1.18 7.91 -13.88
CA GLN A 163 0.31 9.02 -13.47
C GLN A 163 0.10 9.05 -11.96
N ILE A 164 -0.17 7.90 -11.33
CA ILE A 164 -0.28 7.78 -9.87
C ILE A 164 1.02 8.25 -9.20
N TRP A 165 2.17 7.82 -9.74
CA TRP A 165 3.47 8.18 -9.20
C TRP A 165 3.75 9.68 -9.31
N ASP A 166 3.57 10.25 -10.48
CA ASP A 166 3.83 11.67 -10.75
C ASP A 166 2.94 12.55 -9.87
N LEU A 167 1.63 12.23 -9.76
CA LEU A 167 0.72 12.92 -8.85
C LEU A 167 1.14 12.79 -7.39
N ALA A 168 1.59 11.61 -6.95
CA ALA A 168 2.03 11.42 -5.57
C ALA A 168 3.31 12.23 -5.24
N VAL A 169 4.24 12.35 -6.19
CA VAL A 169 5.42 13.23 -6.07
C VAL A 169 4.99 14.70 -5.98
N ASP A 170 3.95 15.10 -6.72
CA ASP A 170 3.38 16.45 -6.71
C ASP A 170 2.40 16.69 -5.53
N GLY A 171 2.35 15.80 -4.55
CA GLY A 171 1.49 15.95 -3.37
C GLY A 171 0.01 15.67 -3.62
N GLN A 172 -0.32 14.92 -4.68
CA GLN A 172 -1.69 14.64 -5.11
C GLN A 172 -2.03 13.15 -5.15
N VAL A 173 -3.33 12.86 -5.16
CA VAL A 173 -3.93 11.53 -5.22
C VAL A 173 -4.66 11.36 -6.54
N GLU A 174 -4.37 10.30 -7.27
CA GLU A 174 -5.17 9.86 -8.41
C GLU A 174 -6.47 9.23 -7.88
N LEU A 175 -7.63 9.63 -8.42
CA LEU A 175 -8.94 9.22 -7.87
C LEU A 175 -9.59 8.04 -8.60
N ASP A 176 -9.42 7.91 -9.92
CA ASP A 176 -10.18 6.93 -10.73
C ASP A 176 -9.87 5.46 -10.36
N MET A 177 -8.61 5.19 -9.98
CA MET A 177 -8.17 3.85 -9.60
C MET A 177 -7.97 3.66 -8.10
N LEU A 178 -8.29 4.69 -7.32
CA LEU A 178 -8.14 4.69 -5.87
C LEU A 178 -9.06 3.66 -5.23
N ARG A 179 -8.51 2.90 -4.30
CA ARG A 179 -9.23 1.96 -3.44
C ARG A 179 -9.27 2.39 -1.97
N GLY A 180 -8.67 3.52 -1.68
CA GLY A 180 -8.59 4.12 -0.36
C GLY A 180 -7.25 3.89 0.34
N ARG A 181 -7.11 4.50 1.49
CA ARG A 181 -5.91 4.50 2.32
C ARG A 181 -5.87 3.27 3.22
N SER A 182 -4.73 2.57 3.27
CA SER A 182 -4.57 1.31 4.02
C SER A 182 -4.67 1.47 5.54
N ALA A 183 -4.54 2.68 6.06
CA ALA A 183 -4.77 3.01 7.46
C ALA A 183 -6.23 2.83 7.89
N PHE A 184 -7.18 2.90 6.95
CA PHE A 184 -8.60 2.76 7.25
C PHE A 184 -9.11 1.33 7.04
N SER A 185 -10.20 0.99 7.74
CA SER A 185 -10.93 -0.26 7.50
C SER A 185 -11.48 -0.30 6.07
N LYS A 186 -11.77 -1.49 5.53
CA LYS A 186 -12.29 -1.60 4.15
C LYS A 186 -13.54 -0.76 3.87
N PRO A 187 -14.58 -0.73 4.75
CA PRO A 187 -15.69 0.19 4.56
C PRO A 187 -15.26 1.67 4.73
N GLY A 188 -14.34 1.99 5.65
CA GLY A 188 -13.78 3.34 5.79
C GLY A 188 -13.03 3.80 4.54
N GLN A 189 -12.30 2.91 3.86
CA GLN A 189 -11.70 3.17 2.55
C GLN A 189 -12.75 3.53 1.50
N ALA A 190 -13.87 2.82 1.48
CA ALA A 190 -14.97 3.12 0.55
C ALA A 190 -15.61 4.49 0.85
N ALA A 191 -15.76 4.85 2.14
CA ALA A 191 -16.22 6.17 2.55
C ALA A 191 -15.26 7.28 2.12
N GLU A 192 -13.95 7.12 2.37
CA GLU A 192 -12.93 8.08 1.92
C GLU A 192 -12.98 8.29 0.40
N VAL A 193 -12.99 7.21 -0.37
CA VAL A 193 -13.03 7.28 -1.85
C VAL A 193 -14.28 8.01 -2.32
N ALA A 194 -15.45 7.75 -1.72
CA ALA A 194 -16.70 8.39 -2.08
C ALA A 194 -16.65 9.92 -1.87
N VAL A 195 -16.12 10.37 -0.74
CA VAL A 195 -15.98 11.81 -0.42
C VAL A 195 -14.95 12.44 -1.35
N ARG A 196 -13.76 11.84 -1.51
CA ARG A 196 -12.72 12.36 -2.42
C ARG A 196 -13.24 12.52 -3.84
N SER A 197 -13.91 11.49 -4.37
CA SER A 197 -14.46 11.52 -5.73
C SER A 197 -15.57 12.56 -5.88
N ARG A 198 -16.46 12.71 -4.88
CA ARG A 198 -17.59 13.65 -4.94
C ARG A 198 -17.16 15.11 -4.91
N PHE A 199 -16.11 15.42 -4.15
CA PHE A 199 -15.63 16.79 -3.95
C PHE A 199 -14.28 17.08 -4.62
N HIS A 200 -13.78 16.15 -5.44
CA HIS A 200 -12.49 16.26 -6.15
C HIS A 200 -11.30 16.59 -5.22
N LEU A 201 -11.27 15.93 -4.04
CA LEU A 201 -10.22 16.12 -3.05
C LEU A 201 -8.96 15.33 -3.46
N THR A 202 -8.08 15.98 -4.18
CA THR A 202 -6.86 15.37 -4.74
C THR A 202 -5.63 15.58 -3.87
N GLY A 203 -5.63 16.49 -2.91
CA GLY A 203 -4.51 16.67 -1.99
C GLY A 203 -4.30 15.44 -1.10
N LEU A 204 -3.03 15.08 -0.84
CA LEU A 204 -2.69 13.96 0.05
C LEU A 204 -3.30 14.11 1.43
N ALA A 205 -3.31 15.33 1.98
CA ALA A 205 -3.79 15.67 3.31
C ALA A 205 -5.28 16.09 3.36
N ASP A 206 -6.01 16.13 2.24
CA ASP A 206 -7.39 16.64 2.21
C ASP A 206 -8.34 15.86 3.13
N VAL A 207 -8.10 14.58 3.38
CA VAL A 207 -8.85 13.77 4.36
C VAL A 207 -7.94 13.46 5.54
N VAL A 208 -8.35 13.93 6.72
CA VAL A 208 -7.56 13.82 7.96
C VAL A 208 -8.06 12.71 8.89
N ALA A 209 -9.32 12.29 8.78
CA ALA A 209 -9.85 11.16 9.56
C ALA A 209 -11.03 10.48 8.86
N VAL A 210 -11.20 9.19 9.16
CA VAL A 210 -12.42 8.44 8.84
C VAL A 210 -12.83 7.69 10.10
N GLU A 211 -13.91 8.15 10.70
CA GLU A 211 -14.44 7.69 11.98
C GLU A 211 -15.68 6.81 11.75
N ASN A 212 -15.77 5.71 12.45
CA ASN A 212 -16.97 4.89 12.43
C ASN A 212 -17.97 5.46 13.47
N THR A 213 -19.11 5.96 13.03
CA THR A 213 -20.15 6.52 13.92
C THR A 213 -21.23 5.51 14.27
N THR A 214 -21.55 4.60 13.34
CA THR A 214 -22.44 3.44 13.56
C THR A 214 -21.92 2.25 12.76
N GLU A 215 -22.57 1.09 12.83
CA GLU A 215 -22.16 -0.11 12.09
C GLU A 215 -21.97 0.14 10.59
N SER A 216 -22.78 1.03 9.98
CA SER A 216 -22.73 1.29 8.54
C SER A 216 -22.43 2.75 8.18
N VAL A 217 -22.34 3.68 9.13
CA VAL A 217 -22.13 5.10 8.86
C VAL A 217 -20.74 5.54 9.29
N PHE A 218 -20.05 6.18 8.38
CA PHE A 218 -18.71 6.73 8.56
C PHE A 218 -18.74 8.24 8.43
N ARG A 219 -18.02 8.92 9.30
CA ARG A 219 -17.77 10.35 9.23
C ARG A 219 -16.38 10.55 8.64
N VAL A 220 -16.31 11.17 7.46
CA VAL A 220 -15.06 11.54 6.79
C VAL A 220 -14.78 13.00 7.09
N VAL A 221 -13.65 13.27 7.75
CA VAL A 221 -13.23 14.62 8.16
C VAL A 221 -12.19 15.13 7.18
N CYS A 222 -12.40 16.33 6.66
CA CYS A 222 -11.54 17.00 5.71
C CYS A 222 -10.66 18.07 6.39
N ALA A 223 -9.53 18.38 5.77
CA ALA A 223 -8.56 19.37 6.28
C ALA A 223 -9.13 20.79 6.36
N ASP A 224 -10.12 21.12 5.55
CA ASP A 224 -10.82 22.41 5.55
C ASP A 224 -11.82 22.57 6.71
N GLY A 225 -11.92 21.56 7.59
CA GLY A 225 -12.86 21.51 8.72
C GLY A 225 -14.24 20.93 8.39
N ASN A 226 -14.54 20.69 7.11
CA ASN A 226 -15.77 20.03 6.73
C ASN A 226 -15.76 18.54 7.12
N ALA A 227 -16.94 17.99 7.35
CA ALA A 227 -17.11 16.57 7.60
C ALA A 227 -18.35 16.04 6.87
N HIS A 228 -18.22 14.86 6.28
CA HIS A 228 -19.27 14.24 5.48
C HIS A 228 -19.65 12.90 6.07
N SER A 229 -20.95 12.67 6.26
CA SER A 229 -21.49 11.38 6.66
C SER A 229 -21.71 10.51 5.44
N VAL A 230 -21.23 9.26 5.49
CA VAL A 230 -21.30 8.29 4.39
C VAL A 230 -21.84 6.98 4.92
N GLU A 231 -22.95 6.53 4.36
CA GLU A 231 -23.42 5.18 4.60
C GLU A 231 -22.66 4.21 3.70
N VAL A 232 -22.12 3.13 4.28
CA VAL A 232 -21.36 2.10 3.55
C VAL A 232 -21.97 0.73 3.81
N VAL A 233 -22.51 0.13 2.77
CA VAL A 233 -23.15 -1.19 2.84
C VAL A 233 -22.40 -2.19 1.97
N GLN A 234 -22.17 -3.39 2.51
CA GLN A 234 -21.63 -4.49 1.73
C GLN A 234 -22.74 -5.20 0.96
N THR A 235 -22.65 -5.20 -0.36
CA THR A 235 -23.64 -5.85 -1.25
C THR A 235 -22.96 -6.87 -2.15
N VAL A 236 -23.75 -7.77 -2.71
CA VAL A 236 -23.31 -8.61 -3.84
C VAL A 236 -23.34 -7.74 -5.10
N SER A 237 -22.26 -7.79 -5.88
CA SER A 237 -22.16 -7.05 -7.14
C SER A 237 -23.00 -7.75 -8.23
N ASP A 238 -23.55 -6.95 -9.14
CA ASP A 238 -24.21 -7.42 -10.35
C ASP A 238 -23.24 -8.04 -11.39
N LEU A 239 -21.94 -7.97 -11.10
CA LEU A 239 -20.93 -8.60 -11.94
C LEU A 239 -20.98 -10.14 -11.80
N PRO A 240 -20.68 -10.87 -12.89
CA PRO A 240 -20.58 -12.33 -12.83
C PRO A 240 -19.66 -12.82 -11.71
N ALA A 241 -20.01 -13.94 -11.11
CA ALA A 241 -19.14 -14.63 -10.16
C ALA A 241 -17.74 -14.83 -10.76
N ARG A 242 -16.71 -14.72 -9.93
CA ARG A 242 -15.30 -14.81 -10.36
C ARG A 242 -14.48 -15.55 -9.31
N PRO A 243 -13.35 -16.19 -9.71
CA PRO A 243 -12.46 -16.81 -8.76
C PRO A 243 -11.99 -15.82 -7.69
N ALA A 244 -12.07 -16.22 -6.42
CA ALA A 244 -11.53 -15.44 -5.32
C ALA A 244 -9.99 -15.52 -5.23
N THR A 245 -9.38 -16.51 -5.91
CA THR A 245 -7.94 -16.77 -6.05
C THR A 245 -7.75 -17.53 -7.35
N CYS A 246 -6.68 -17.28 -8.09
CA CYS A 246 -6.39 -18.01 -9.34
C CYS A 246 -6.45 -19.53 -9.13
N GLY A 247 -7.16 -20.24 -10.00
CA GLY A 247 -7.31 -21.69 -9.95
C GLY A 247 -8.35 -22.22 -8.93
N LYS A 248 -9.11 -21.34 -8.27
CA LYS A 248 -10.25 -21.74 -7.42
C LYS A 248 -11.58 -21.42 -8.09
N GLY A 249 -12.65 -22.11 -7.64
CA GLY A 249 -14.01 -21.93 -8.16
C GLY A 249 -14.52 -20.50 -7.98
N ASP A 250 -15.48 -20.14 -8.80
CA ASP A 250 -16.12 -18.83 -8.79
C ASP A 250 -16.88 -18.58 -7.49
N LYS A 251 -16.82 -17.34 -7.05
CA LYS A 251 -17.56 -16.82 -5.89
C LYS A 251 -18.24 -15.51 -6.25
N GLU A 252 -19.36 -15.25 -5.61
CA GLU A 252 -20.02 -13.95 -5.67
C GLU A 252 -19.04 -12.82 -5.32
N VAL A 253 -19.12 -11.74 -6.06
CA VAL A 253 -18.28 -10.57 -5.85
C VAL A 253 -18.99 -9.64 -4.85
N LYS A 254 -18.49 -9.59 -3.63
CA LYS A 254 -18.93 -8.60 -2.64
C LYS A 254 -18.22 -7.28 -2.86
N VAL A 255 -18.98 -6.18 -2.81
CA VAL A 255 -18.51 -4.81 -2.96
C VAL A 255 -19.07 -3.93 -1.84
N PHE A 256 -18.35 -2.88 -1.50
CA PHE A 256 -18.89 -1.82 -0.64
C PHE A 256 -19.52 -0.76 -1.54
N ARG A 257 -20.78 -0.41 -1.25
CA ARG A 257 -21.46 0.75 -1.84
C ARG A 257 -21.48 1.85 -0.78
N ALA A 258 -20.98 3.01 -1.15
CA ALA A 258 -20.90 4.18 -0.30
C ALA A 258 -21.87 5.25 -0.84
N THR A 259 -22.70 5.81 0.03
CA THR A 259 -23.68 6.85 -0.29
C THR A 259 -23.50 8.01 0.68
N LEU A 260 -23.30 9.23 0.19
CA LEU A 260 -23.28 10.43 1.03
C LEU A 260 -24.70 10.69 1.57
N LEU A 261 -24.78 11.04 2.86
CA LEU A 261 -26.04 11.34 3.56
C LEU A 261 -26.32 12.85 3.58
#